data_d6043bafc99374798bf9b237cfd42344
#
_entry.id   d6043bafc99374798bf9b237cfd42344
#
_cell.length_a   1.000
_cell.length_b   1.000
_cell.length_c   1.000
_cell.angle_alpha   90.00
_cell.angle_beta   90.00
_cell.angle_gamma   90.00
#
_symmetry.space_group_name_H-M   'P 1'
#
loop_
_entity.id
_entity.type
_entity.pdbx_description
1 polymer ?
#
loop_
_entity_poly.entity_id
_entity_poly.type
_entity_poly.pdbx_seq_one_letter_code
_entity_poly.pdbx_strand_id
1 'polypeptide(L)'
;TYMAILAKQENENQTITALKSQYPTMKLWKKIDLKNFGTSRQIRFGHLTGTEEWHIVLAQAQKRVHRDAYAHISCLTAIDLNGNILWQKGEPSENSAVLGKISADMPFQIYDINGDGKDEVICGRNFEIQILEGATGAVLQSVKTPLSTKEDASLIGVPYHIYAFDRINPDGIRIANFSGNSRPSDLLIKDRYCRVYALNAKLELLWKYQSPKNTGHFPLAIDINGDGKDELLCGYTLLDSQGNPIWTLPIETD
;
A
#
# COMPACT_ATOMS: atom_id res chain seq x y z
N THR A 1 9.30 47.57 -4.71
CA THR A 1 8.37 46.78 -5.46
C THR A 1 9.07 45.76 -6.35
N TYR A 2 9.34 45.93 -7.63
CA TYR A 2 10.03 44.93 -8.43
C TYR A 2 11.48 44.67 -7.97
N MET A 3 12.22 45.71 -7.67
CA MET A 3 13.59 45.62 -7.15
C MET A 3 13.66 44.93 -5.79
N ALA A 4 12.66 45.07 -4.92
CA ALA A 4 12.59 44.38 -3.67
C ALA A 4 12.33 42.86 -3.83
N ILE A 5 11.58 42.47 -4.84
CA ILE A 5 11.35 41.05 -5.18
C ILE A 5 12.65 40.42 -5.69
N LEU A 6 13.36 41.11 -6.61
CA LEU A 6 14.65 40.62 -7.13
C LEU A 6 15.69 40.49 -6.03
N ALA A 7 15.82 41.46 -5.16
CA ALA A 7 16.76 41.41 -4.02
C ALA A 7 16.42 40.26 -3.05
N LYS A 8 15.13 39.99 -2.82
CA LYS A 8 14.70 38.84 -2.01
C LYS A 8 15.07 37.52 -2.67
N GLN A 9 14.83 37.36 -3.99
CA GLN A 9 15.19 36.17 -4.74
C GLN A 9 16.69 35.92 -4.75
N GLU A 10 17.49 36.97 -4.89
CA GLU A 10 18.96 36.87 -4.87
C GLU A 10 19.47 36.44 -3.51
N ASN A 11 18.92 36.98 -2.41
CA ASN A 11 19.24 36.56 -1.05
C ASN A 11 18.83 35.10 -0.75
N GLU A 12 17.64 34.69 -1.23
CA GLU A 12 17.18 33.30 -1.13
C GLU A 12 18.14 32.35 -1.89
N ASN A 13 18.55 32.71 -3.10
CA ASN A 13 19.49 31.93 -3.90
C ASN A 13 20.87 31.82 -3.25
N GLN A 14 21.39 32.88 -2.66
CA GLN A 14 22.64 32.87 -1.91
C GLN A 14 22.53 31.96 -0.67
N THR A 15 21.43 32.05 0.06
CA THR A 15 21.15 31.18 1.21
C THR A 15 21.08 29.71 0.81
N ILE A 16 20.36 29.39 -0.26
CA ILE A 16 20.26 28.02 -0.79
C ILE A 16 21.64 27.51 -1.24
N THR A 17 22.45 28.34 -1.88
CA THR A 17 23.81 27.98 -2.32
C THR A 17 24.72 27.70 -1.12
N ALA A 18 24.66 28.53 -0.11
CA ALA A 18 25.43 28.34 1.13
C ALA A 18 24.99 27.06 1.86
N LEU A 19 23.69 26.78 1.97
CA LEU A 19 23.15 25.55 2.53
C LEU A 19 23.60 24.31 1.75
N LYS A 20 23.50 24.36 0.43
CA LYS A 20 23.93 23.24 -0.44
C LYS A 20 25.42 22.90 -0.26
N SER A 21 26.27 23.89 0.01
CA SER A 21 27.70 23.66 0.26
C SER A 21 28.00 22.95 1.59
N GLN A 22 27.05 23.01 2.54
CA GLN A 22 27.17 22.37 3.86
C GLN A 22 26.71 20.91 3.85
N TYR A 23 25.93 20.50 2.84
CA TYR A 23 25.46 19.14 2.75
C TYR A 23 26.36 18.29 1.86
N PRO A 24 26.56 17.01 2.19
CA PRO A 24 27.35 16.12 1.36
C PRO A 24 26.70 15.95 -0.02
N THR A 25 27.50 16.00 -1.06
CA THR A 25 27.03 15.68 -2.41
C THR A 25 26.61 14.23 -2.49
N MET A 26 25.36 13.98 -2.86
CA MET A 26 24.87 12.63 -3.06
C MET A 26 25.63 11.95 -4.21
N LYS A 27 26.12 10.75 -3.95
CA LYS A 27 26.79 9.91 -4.93
C LYS A 27 25.92 8.70 -5.24
N LEU A 28 25.88 8.30 -6.51
CA LEU A 28 25.24 7.04 -6.89
C LEU A 28 25.96 5.89 -6.17
N TRP A 29 25.23 5.24 -5.24
CA TRP A 29 25.75 4.09 -4.51
C TRP A 29 25.66 2.82 -5.35
N LYS A 30 24.48 2.56 -5.95
CA LYS A 30 24.21 1.33 -6.70
C LYS A 30 23.11 1.54 -7.73
N LYS A 31 23.19 0.80 -8.83
CA LYS A 31 22.15 0.69 -9.85
C LYS A 31 21.84 -0.79 -10.08
N ILE A 32 20.58 -1.17 -9.98
CA ILE A 32 20.08 -2.53 -10.22
C ILE A 32 19.18 -2.46 -11.46
N ASP A 33 19.41 -3.31 -12.44
CA ASP A 33 18.52 -3.46 -13.58
C ASP A 33 17.31 -4.31 -13.19
N LEU A 34 16.12 -3.76 -13.39
CA LEU A 34 14.85 -4.39 -13.03
C LEU A 34 14.20 -5.19 -14.16
N LYS A 35 14.89 -5.35 -15.29
CA LYS A 35 14.35 -5.98 -16.49
C LYS A 35 13.74 -7.36 -16.26
N ASN A 36 14.38 -8.18 -15.43
CA ASN A 36 13.94 -9.54 -15.14
C ASN A 36 13.00 -9.67 -13.93
N PHE A 37 12.67 -8.55 -13.28
CA PHE A 37 11.86 -8.53 -12.05
C PHE A 37 10.46 -7.99 -12.26
N GLY A 38 10.13 -7.61 -13.49
CA GLY A 38 8.94 -6.83 -13.80
C GLY A 38 9.13 -5.34 -13.46
N THR A 39 8.39 -4.51 -14.15
CA THR A 39 8.40 -3.06 -13.91
C THR A 39 7.50 -2.73 -12.75
N SER A 40 7.98 -2.01 -11.75
CA SER A 40 7.20 -1.61 -10.60
C SER A 40 7.27 -0.11 -10.37
N ARG A 41 6.13 0.47 -9.94
CA ARG A 41 6.07 1.83 -9.42
C ARG A 41 6.36 1.88 -7.92
N GLN A 42 6.19 0.75 -7.25
CA GLN A 42 6.35 0.65 -5.81
C GLN A 42 7.25 -0.51 -5.45
N ILE A 43 8.16 -0.19 -4.56
CA ILE A 43 9.08 -1.14 -3.94
C ILE A 43 8.93 -1.03 -2.43
N ARG A 44 9.28 -2.11 -1.73
CA ARG A 44 9.36 -2.14 -0.27
C ARG A 44 10.69 -2.75 0.12
N PHE A 45 11.19 -2.33 1.26
CA PHE A 45 12.42 -2.83 1.86
C PHE A 45 12.09 -3.55 3.16
N GLY A 46 12.84 -4.59 3.47
CA GLY A 46 12.68 -5.33 4.73
C GLY A 46 13.78 -6.35 4.95
N HIS A 47 13.74 -6.98 6.13
CA HIS A 47 14.68 -8.01 6.58
C HIS A 47 14.08 -9.41 6.39
N LEU A 48 13.90 -9.81 5.13
CA LEU A 48 13.14 -11.02 4.79
C LEU A 48 13.75 -12.33 5.33
N THR A 49 15.04 -12.35 5.62
CA THR A 49 15.75 -13.55 6.11
C THR A 49 15.98 -13.52 7.62
N GLY A 50 15.56 -12.48 8.32
CA GLY A 50 15.81 -12.28 9.74
C GLY A 50 17.27 -11.93 10.07
N THR A 51 18.06 -11.57 9.07
CA THR A 51 19.41 -11.01 9.22
C THR A 51 19.36 -9.48 9.19
N GLU A 52 20.48 -8.82 9.49
CA GLU A 52 20.58 -7.37 9.31
C GLU A 52 20.62 -6.93 7.83
N GLU A 53 20.59 -7.89 6.91
CA GLU A 53 20.63 -7.62 5.48
C GLU A 53 19.30 -7.08 4.97
N TRP A 54 19.38 -6.01 4.20
CA TRP A 54 18.22 -5.45 3.52
C TRP A 54 17.89 -6.19 2.23
N HIS A 55 16.62 -6.43 2.04
CA HIS A 55 16.05 -7.00 0.82
C HIS A 55 15.04 -6.03 0.21
N ILE A 56 14.77 -6.23 -1.07
CA ILE A 56 13.82 -5.43 -1.83
C ILE A 56 12.74 -6.34 -2.38
N VAL A 57 11.48 -5.97 -2.20
CA VAL A 57 10.36 -6.60 -2.90
C VAL A 57 9.78 -5.63 -3.91
N LEU A 58 9.68 -6.09 -5.14
CA LEU A 58 9.11 -5.39 -6.26
C LEU A 58 7.76 -6.01 -6.61
N ALA A 59 6.74 -5.19 -6.81
CA ALA A 59 5.41 -5.66 -7.19
C ALA A 59 5.02 -5.08 -8.54
N GLN A 60 4.88 -5.94 -9.54
CA GLN A 60 4.38 -5.59 -10.85
C GLN A 60 2.86 -5.57 -10.82
N ALA A 61 2.25 -4.46 -11.25
CA ALA A 61 0.82 -4.35 -11.41
C ALA A 61 0.41 -4.45 -12.88
N GLN A 62 -0.68 -5.15 -13.14
CA GLN A 62 -1.34 -5.19 -14.46
C GLN A 62 -2.82 -4.93 -14.33
N LYS A 63 -3.44 -4.40 -15.37
CA LYS A 63 -4.89 -4.23 -15.43
C LYS A 63 -5.57 -5.57 -15.61
N ARG A 64 -6.59 -5.86 -14.78
CA ARG A 64 -7.51 -6.98 -15.02
C ARG A 64 -8.49 -6.67 -16.12
N VAL A 65 -8.96 -5.41 -16.15
CA VAL A 65 -9.89 -4.88 -17.15
C VAL A 65 -9.37 -3.54 -17.65
N HIS A 66 -10.02 -2.96 -18.63
CA HIS A 66 -9.56 -1.73 -19.32
C HIS A 66 -9.43 -0.48 -18.43
N ARG A 67 -9.95 -0.48 -17.21
CA ARG A 67 -9.85 0.62 -16.24
C ARG A 67 -8.83 0.31 -15.16
N ASP A 68 -8.16 1.34 -14.64
CA ASP A 68 -7.12 1.25 -13.62
C ASP A 68 -7.61 0.74 -12.26
N ALA A 69 -8.90 0.94 -11.96
CA ALA A 69 -9.55 0.47 -10.75
C ALA A 69 -9.38 -1.03 -10.44
N TYR A 70 -8.99 -1.83 -11.42
CA TYR A 70 -8.85 -3.28 -11.31
C TYR A 70 -7.45 -3.76 -11.62
N ALA A 71 -6.46 -2.97 -11.25
CA ALA A 71 -5.09 -3.44 -11.25
C ALA A 71 -4.93 -4.59 -10.25
N HIS A 72 -4.04 -5.50 -10.54
CA HIS A 72 -3.68 -6.61 -9.66
C HIS A 72 -2.18 -6.84 -9.69
N ILE A 73 -1.66 -7.46 -8.65
CA ILE A 73 -0.26 -7.89 -8.61
C ILE A 73 -0.11 -9.12 -9.52
N SER A 74 0.57 -8.95 -10.64
CA SER A 74 0.83 -10.01 -11.61
C SER A 74 2.17 -10.71 -11.35
N CYS A 75 3.13 -10.01 -10.76
CA CYS A 75 4.42 -10.56 -10.37
C CYS A 75 4.90 -9.89 -9.08
N LEU A 76 5.45 -10.70 -8.17
CA LEU A 76 6.21 -10.28 -7.01
C LEU A 76 7.62 -10.85 -7.11
N THR A 77 8.64 -10.02 -6.92
CA THR A 77 10.03 -10.45 -6.94
C THR A 77 10.75 -9.93 -5.71
N ALA A 78 11.32 -10.82 -4.91
CA ALA A 78 12.21 -10.46 -3.81
C ALA A 78 13.67 -10.63 -4.26
N ILE A 79 14.48 -9.62 -3.99
CA ILE A 79 15.90 -9.58 -4.34
C ILE A 79 16.74 -9.10 -3.15
N ASP A 80 18.02 -9.47 -3.16
CA ASP A 80 19.01 -8.82 -2.31
C ASP A 80 19.44 -7.46 -2.88
N LEU A 81 20.26 -6.72 -2.14
CA LEU A 81 20.80 -5.44 -2.61
C LEU A 81 21.81 -5.59 -3.77
N ASN A 82 22.20 -6.79 -4.15
CA ASN A 82 23.03 -7.05 -5.33
C ASN A 82 22.20 -7.34 -6.58
N GLY A 83 20.89 -7.49 -6.43
CA GLY A 83 19.99 -7.85 -7.52
C GLY A 83 19.85 -9.36 -7.73
N ASN A 84 20.33 -10.17 -6.81
CA ASN A 84 20.10 -11.62 -6.86
C ASN A 84 18.67 -11.92 -6.40
N ILE A 85 17.97 -12.75 -7.15
CA ILE A 85 16.60 -13.15 -6.83
C ILE A 85 16.61 -14.12 -5.65
N LEU A 86 15.88 -13.82 -4.57
CA LEU A 86 15.54 -14.75 -3.53
C LEU A 86 14.41 -15.66 -4.01
N TRP A 87 13.34 -15.05 -4.50
CA TRP A 87 12.19 -15.75 -5.08
C TRP A 87 11.40 -14.82 -6.01
N GLN A 88 10.60 -15.43 -6.88
CA GLN A 88 9.69 -14.73 -7.79
C GLN A 88 8.36 -15.48 -7.90
N LYS A 89 7.25 -14.77 -7.85
CA LYS A 89 5.89 -15.29 -8.01
C LYS A 89 5.15 -14.57 -9.11
N GLY A 90 4.73 -15.29 -10.13
CA GLY A 90 4.14 -14.75 -11.34
C GLY A 90 5.20 -14.43 -12.39
N GLU A 91 4.78 -13.81 -13.49
CA GLU A 91 5.62 -13.59 -14.66
C GLU A 91 5.97 -12.10 -14.80
N PRO A 92 7.25 -11.73 -14.90
CA PRO A 92 7.65 -10.38 -15.21
C PRO A 92 7.23 -10.01 -16.64
N SER A 93 6.83 -8.76 -16.84
CA SER A 93 6.47 -8.22 -18.15
C SER A 93 7.20 -6.92 -18.41
N GLU A 94 7.77 -6.79 -19.60
CA GLU A 94 8.39 -5.55 -20.06
C GLU A 94 7.40 -4.58 -20.72
N ASN A 95 6.12 -4.94 -20.82
CA ASN A 95 5.12 -4.10 -21.49
C ASN A 95 4.77 -2.86 -20.66
N SER A 96 5.61 -1.84 -20.76
CA SER A 96 5.42 -0.56 -20.07
C SER A 96 4.11 0.16 -20.42
N ALA A 97 3.52 -0.11 -21.58
CA ALA A 97 2.25 0.49 -21.97
C ALA A 97 1.09 -0.02 -21.09
N VAL A 98 1.17 -1.26 -20.63
CA VAL A 98 0.21 -1.84 -19.69
C VAL A 98 0.48 -1.34 -18.26
N LEU A 99 1.74 -1.22 -17.89
CA LEU A 99 2.18 -0.93 -16.52
C LEU A 99 2.21 0.57 -16.20
N GLY A 100 2.57 1.41 -17.16
CA GLY A 100 2.82 2.84 -16.95
C GLY A 100 1.59 3.70 -16.67
N LYS A 101 0.38 3.18 -16.89
CA LYS A 101 -0.88 3.92 -16.72
C LYS A 101 -1.71 3.45 -15.51
N ILE A 102 -1.16 2.59 -14.67
CA ILE A 102 -1.85 2.06 -13.50
C ILE A 102 -1.54 2.95 -12.31
N SER A 103 -2.58 3.46 -11.66
CA SER A 103 -2.49 4.32 -10.48
C SER A 103 -2.90 3.61 -9.18
N ALA A 104 -2.90 2.29 -9.17
CA ALA A 104 -3.20 1.52 -7.97
C ALA A 104 -2.15 1.75 -6.87
N ASP A 105 -2.60 1.73 -5.62
CA ASP A 105 -1.75 1.94 -4.46
C ASP A 105 -0.87 0.73 -4.11
N MET A 106 -1.02 -0.36 -4.82
CA MET A 106 -0.32 -1.63 -4.65
C MET A 106 -0.59 -2.30 -3.30
N PRO A 107 -1.43 -3.31 -3.28
CA PRO A 107 -1.84 -3.98 -2.05
C PRO A 107 -0.77 -4.95 -1.57
N PHE A 108 0.39 -4.44 -1.13
CA PHE A 108 1.41 -5.24 -0.45
C PHE A 108 2.18 -4.42 0.57
N GLN A 109 2.65 -5.11 1.63
CA GLN A 109 3.51 -4.58 2.68
C GLN A 109 4.59 -5.60 3.03
N ILE A 110 5.66 -5.14 3.67
CA ILE A 110 6.67 -5.97 4.32
C ILE A 110 6.61 -5.64 5.80
N TYR A 111 6.44 -6.64 6.64
CA TYR A 111 6.35 -6.45 8.08
C TYR A 111 6.46 -7.79 8.80
N ASP A 112 7.18 -7.80 9.91
CA ASP A 112 7.20 -8.94 10.84
C ASP A 112 5.87 -9.03 11.59
N ILE A 113 4.87 -9.68 10.98
CA ILE A 113 3.51 -9.70 11.50
C ILE A 113 3.34 -10.73 12.64
N ASN A 114 4.17 -11.75 12.66
CA ASN A 114 4.12 -12.82 13.64
C ASN A 114 5.06 -12.60 14.85
N GLY A 115 6.00 -11.64 14.77
CA GLY A 115 6.93 -11.28 15.85
C GLY A 115 8.13 -12.19 15.98
N ASP A 116 8.52 -12.91 14.94
CA ASP A 116 9.64 -13.84 14.98
C ASP A 116 10.99 -13.21 14.59
N GLY A 117 11.00 -11.92 14.25
CA GLY A 117 12.18 -11.16 13.85
C GLY A 117 12.51 -11.27 12.37
N LYS A 118 11.62 -11.83 11.56
CA LYS A 118 11.71 -11.87 10.09
C LYS A 118 10.51 -11.17 9.50
N ASP A 119 10.73 -10.41 8.45
CA ASP A 119 9.63 -9.75 7.77
C ASP A 119 8.92 -10.71 6.82
N GLU A 120 7.59 -10.79 6.92
CA GLU A 120 6.72 -11.39 5.94
C GLU A 120 6.41 -10.41 4.81
N VAL A 121 5.98 -10.96 3.65
CA VAL A 121 5.37 -10.20 2.57
C VAL A 121 3.86 -10.42 2.58
N ILE A 122 3.12 -9.37 2.92
CA ILE A 122 1.66 -9.39 3.00
C ILE A 122 1.12 -8.78 1.71
N CYS A 123 0.30 -9.50 0.97
CA CYS A 123 -0.18 -9.01 -0.32
C CYS A 123 -1.62 -9.42 -0.66
N GLY A 124 -2.28 -8.56 -1.44
CA GLY A 124 -3.56 -8.85 -2.08
C GLY A 124 -3.33 -9.34 -3.51
N ARG A 125 -3.44 -10.64 -3.76
CA ARG A 125 -3.18 -11.26 -5.06
C ARG A 125 -4.21 -12.34 -5.38
N ASN A 126 -4.68 -12.40 -6.62
CA ASN A 126 -5.65 -13.40 -7.09
C ASN A 126 -6.93 -13.50 -6.25
N PHE A 127 -7.46 -12.36 -5.79
CA PHE A 127 -8.61 -12.29 -4.87
C PHE A 127 -8.38 -13.01 -3.54
N GLU A 128 -7.15 -13.01 -3.08
CA GLU A 128 -6.75 -13.48 -1.76
C GLU A 128 -5.89 -12.43 -1.08
N ILE A 129 -5.98 -12.39 0.24
CA ILE A 129 -4.96 -11.79 1.08
C ILE A 129 -4.04 -12.91 1.51
N GLN A 130 -2.76 -12.74 1.25
CA GLN A 130 -1.75 -13.75 1.51
C GLN A 130 -0.66 -13.17 2.42
N ILE A 131 -0.23 -13.96 3.38
CA ILE A 131 0.99 -13.74 4.17
C ILE A 131 2.01 -14.76 3.64
N LEU A 132 3.11 -14.24 3.12
CA LEU A 132 4.19 -15.05 2.53
C LEU A 132 5.41 -15.00 3.44
N GLU A 133 6.06 -16.14 3.63
CA GLU A 133 7.38 -16.18 4.25
C GLU A 133 8.37 -15.31 3.45
N GLY A 134 9.02 -14.38 4.15
CA GLY A 134 9.88 -13.40 3.50
C GLY A 134 11.04 -14.01 2.73
N ALA A 135 11.69 -15.02 3.31
CA ALA A 135 12.88 -15.65 2.73
C ALA A 135 12.60 -16.47 1.47
N THR A 136 11.43 -17.12 1.37
CA THR A 136 11.12 -18.10 0.31
C THR A 136 9.93 -17.72 -0.56
N GLY A 137 9.09 -16.78 -0.11
CA GLY A 137 7.81 -16.48 -0.73
C GLY A 137 6.76 -17.59 -0.58
N ALA A 138 6.99 -18.61 0.26
CA ALA A 138 5.99 -19.64 0.54
C ALA A 138 4.75 -19.01 1.19
N VAL A 139 3.56 -19.49 0.85
CA VAL A 139 2.31 -19.01 1.48
C VAL A 139 2.22 -19.61 2.88
N LEU A 140 2.33 -18.77 3.91
CA LEU A 140 2.12 -19.17 5.30
C LEU A 140 0.62 -19.20 5.62
N GLN A 141 -0.11 -18.19 5.14
CA GLN A 141 -1.53 -18.04 5.38
C GLN A 141 -2.22 -17.33 4.22
N SER A 142 -3.46 -17.70 3.92
CA SER A 142 -4.28 -16.96 2.96
C SER A 142 -5.76 -17.01 3.30
N VAL A 143 -6.49 -15.97 2.88
CA VAL A 143 -7.94 -15.90 2.92
C VAL A 143 -8.47 -15.27 1.64
N LYS A 144 -9.62 -15.76 1.16
CA LYS A 144 -10.31 -15.11 0.04
C LYS A 144 -10.76 -13.69 0.43
N THR A 145 -10.61 -12.74 -0.47
CA THR A 145 -11.16 -11.40 -0.26
C THR A 145 -12.69 -11.46 -0.09
N PRO A 146 -13.28 -10.50 0.65
CA PRO A 146 -14.72 -10.45 0.85
C PRO A 146 -15.51 -10.47 -0.47
N LEU A 147 -16.72 -11.01 -0.41
CA LEU A 147 -17.64 -10.96 -1.55
C LEU A 147 -18.07 -9.51 -1.84
N SER A 148 -18.29 -9.22 -3.09
CA SER A 148 -18.82 -7.96 -3.58
C SER A 148 -20.22 -8.18 -4.17
N THR A 149 -21.18 -7.34 -3.80
CA THR A 149 -22.55 -7.41 -4.29
C THR A 149 -22.88 -6.28 -5.26
N LYS A 150 -23.98 -6.42 -6.00
CA LYS A 150 -24.50 -5.35 -6.89
C LYS A 150 -24.98 -4.14 -6.09
N GLU A 151 -25.53 -4.40 -4.92
CA GLU A 151 -26.01 -3.38 -3.98
C GLU A 151 -24.83 -2.52 -3.51
N ASP A 152 -23.69 -3.12 -3.17
CA ASP A 152 -22.47 -2.40 -2.80
C ASP A 152 -22.03 -1.45 -3.91
N ALA A 153 -22.11 -1.88 -5.17
CA ALA A 153 -21.73 -1.04 -6.32
C ALA A 153 -22.70 0.14 -6.51
N SER A 154 -24.01 -0.06 -6.27
CA SER A 154 -25.02 0.98 -6.45
C SER A 154 -24.91 2.11 -5.43
N LEU A 155 -24.46 1.81 -4.21
CA LEU A 155 -24.34 2.77 -3.11
C LEU A 155 -23.28 3.87 -3.36
N ILE A 156 -22.32 3.61 -4.22
CA ILE A 156 -21.21 4.55 -4.49
C ILE A 156 -21.37 5.30 -5.83
N GLY A 157 -22.52 5.16 -6.50
CA GLY A 157 -22.77 5.82 -7.79
C GLY A 157 -21.87 5.33 -8.94
N VAL A 158 -21.09 4.28 -8.74
CA VAL A 158 -20.22 3.73 -9.77
C VAL A 158 -20.97 2.69 -10.59
N PRO A 159 -20.94 2.75 -11.92
CA PRO A 159 -21.63 1.78 -12.76
C PRO A 159 -21.24 0.33 -12.43
N TYR A 160 -22.22 -0.54 -12.30
CA TYR A 160 -22.02 -1.95 -11.90
C TYR A 160 -20.94 -2.69 -12.71
N HIS A 161 -20.82 -2.40 -14.02
CA HIS A 161 -19.80 -3.03 -14.87
C HIS A 161 -18.36 -2.77 -14.42
N ILE A 162 -18.15 -1.79 -13.53
CA ILE A 162 -16.84 -1.54 -12.89
C ILE A 162 -16.58 -2.58 -11.78
N TYR A 163 -17.63 -3.19 -11.23
CA TYR A 163 -17.56 -4.29 -10.27
C TYR A 163 -17.82 -5.64 -10.95
N ALA A 164 -17.03 -5.94 -11.96
CA ALA A 164 -17.18 -7.16 -12.76
C ALA A 164 -16.77 -8.45 -12.02
N PHE A 165 -16.45 -8.36 -10.73
CA PHE A 165 -15.95 -9.49 -9.95
C PHE A 165 -16.86 -9.79 -8.76
N ASP A 166 -16.97 -11.06 -8.43
CA ASP A 166 -17.76 -11.53 -7.28
C ASP A 166 -17.06 -11.23 -5.94
N ARG A 167 -15.82 -10.75 -5.97
CA ARG A 167 -15.00 -10.45 -4.81
C ARG A 167 -14.33 -9.10 -4.92
N ILE A 168 -13.98 -8.54 -3.77
CA ILE A 168 -13.22 -7.30 -3.71
C ILE A 168 -11.84 -7.49 -4.32
N ASN A 169 -11.50 -6.60 -5.23
CA ASN A 169 -10.14 -6.46 -5.75
C ASN A 169 -9.38 -5.49 -4.84
N PRO A 170 -8.42 -5.97 -4.03
CA PRO A 170 -7.69 -5.10 -3.12
C PRO A 170 -6.90 -4.03 -3.88
N ASP A 171 -6.94 -2.79 -3.40
CA ASP A 171 -6.20 -1.66 -3.94
C ASP A 171 -5.10 -1.19 -2.97
N GLY A 172 -5.30 -1.36 -1.67
CA GLY A 172 -4.33 -1.00 -0.65
C GLY A 172 -4.40 -1.91 0.57
N ILE A 173 -3.25 -2.10 1.21
CA ILE A 173 -3.10 -2.78 2.51
C ILE A 173 -2.30 -1.86 3.43
N ARG A 174 -2.68 -1.79 4.73
CA ARG A 174 -1.93 -1.12 5.80
C ARG A 174 -1.80 -2.06 6.98
N ILE A 175 -0.70 -1.94 7.71
CA ILE A 175 -0.53 -2.55 9.02
C ILE A 175 -1.16 -1.59 10.05
N ALA A 176 -1.90 -2.13 11.00
CA ALA A 176 -2.61 -1.37 12.02
C ALA A 176 -2.68 -2.13 13.35
N ASN A 177 -3.16 -1.45 14.39
CA ASN A 177 -3.37 -2.01 15.72
C ASN A 177 -4.80 -1.74 16.23
N PHE A 178 -5.81 -2.22 15.52
CA PHE A 178 -7.20 -2.07 15.94
C PHE A 178 -7.54 -2.91 17.17
N SER A 179 -6.85 -4.02 17.35
CA SER A 179 -7.06 -4.95 18.48
C SER A 179 -6.40 -4.49 19.78
N GLY A 180 -5.51 -3.51 19.76
CA GLY A 180 -4.77 -3.06 20.95
C GLY A 180 -3.69 -4.05 21.39
N ASN A 181 -3.06 -4.74 20.48
CA ASN A 181 -1.93 -5.62 20.76
C ASN A 181 -0.67 -4.82 21.16
N SER A 182 0.28 -5.46 21.81
CA SER A 182 1.55 -4.83 22.20
C SER A 182 2.38 -4.33 21.00
N ARG A 183 2.08 -4.83 19.81
CA ARG A 183 2.62 -4.39 18.53
C ARG A 183 1.52 -4.44 17.47
N PRO A 184 1.56 -3.57 16.47
CA PRO A 184 0.63 -3.65 15.34
C PRO A 184 0.69 -5.02 14.66
N SER A 185 -0.45 -5.68 14.49
CA SER A 185 -0.55 -6.98 13.84
C SER A 185 -1.87 -7.18 13.08
N ASP A 186 -2.70 -6.14 13.05
CA ASP A 186 -3.93 -6.14 12.26
C ASP A 186 -3.65 -5.57 10.85
N LEU A 187 -4.52 -5.89 9.93
CA LEU A 187 -4.45 -5.45 8.55
C LEU A 187 -5.67 -4.62 8.20
N LEU A 188 -5.45 -3.46 7.62
CA LEU A 188 -6.48 -2.73 6.89
C LEU A 188 -6.37 -3.09 5.41
N ILE A 189 -7.50 -3.47 4.81
CA ILE A 189 -7.64 -3.74 3.39
C ILE A 189 -8.69 -2.81 2.82
N LYS A 190 -8.41 -2.17 1.70
CA LYS A 190 -9.39 -1.35 1.00
C LYS A 190 -9.52 -1.75 -0.47
N ASP A 191 -10.70 -1.52 -1.02
CA ASP A 191 -10.86 -1.42 -2.46
C ASP A 191 -10.48 -0.02 -2.96
N ARG A 192 -10.61 0.23 -4.24
CA ARG A 192 -10.26 1.53 -4.81
C ARG A 192 -11.20 2.65 -4.37
N TYR A 193 -12.44 2.35 -4.03
CA TYR A 193 -13.47 3.38 -3.91
C TYR A 193 -13.91 3.63 -2.48
N CYS A 194 -14.65 2.70 -1.87
CA CYS A 194 -15.36 3.06 -0.66
C CYS A 194 -15.38 1.98 0.43
N ARG A 195 -14.84 0.79 0.17
CA ARG A 195 -14.94 -0.33 1.12
C ARG A 195 -13.62 -0.57 1.81
N VAL A 196 -13.66 -0.66 3.13
CA VAL A 196 -12.52 -1.01 3.98
C VAL A 196 -12.88 -2.16 4.91
N TYR A 197 -11.90 -2.99 5.20
CA TYR A 197 -12.02 -4.16 6.05
C TYR A 197 -10.80 -4.21 6.97
N ALA A 198 -11.04 -4.46 8.24
CA ALA A 198 -9.99 -4.77 9.19
C ALA A 198 -9.94 -6.28 9.42
N LEU A 199 -8.76 -6.84 9.38
CA LEU A 199 -8.49 -8.24 9.67
C LEU A 199 -7.46 -8.32 10.79
N ASN A 200 -7.55 -9.35 11.65
CA ASN A 200 -6.50 -9.64 12.61
C ASN A 200 -5.32 -10.40 11.95
N ALA A 201 -4.27 -10.70 12.73
CA ALA A 201 -3.08 -11.42 12.25
C ALA A 201 -3.38 -12.85 11.73
N LYS A 202 -4.55 -13.41 12.07
CA LYS A 202 -5.02 -14.70 11.54
C LYS A 202 -5.87 -14.56 10.28
N LEU A 203 -5.95 -13.35 9.71
CA LEU A 203 -6.78 -12.98 8.58
C LEU A 203 -8.29 -13.16 8.83
N GLU A 204 -8.72 -13.13 10.08
CA GLU A 204 -10.13 -13.14 10.48
C GLU A 204 -10.67 -11.71 10.47
N LEU A 205 -11.90 -11.54 9.99
CA LEU A 205 -12.55 -10.23 9.92
C LEU A 205 -12.83 -9.67 11.32
N LEU A 206 -12.29 -8.49 11.62
CA LEU A 206 -12.62 -7.71 12.81
C LEU A 206 -13.87 -6.87 12.55
N TRP A 207 -13.82 -6.05 11.52
CA TRP A 207 -14.94 -5.20 11.13
C TRP A 207 -14.83 -4.81 9.65
N LYS A 208 -15.91 -4.27 9.13
CA LYS A 208 -16.00 -3.67 7.79
C LYS A 208 -16.69 -2.32 7.85
N TYR A 209 -16.29 -1.42 7.00
CA TYR A 209 -16.94 -0.14 6.81
C TYR A 209 -17.09 0.16 5.33
N GLN A 210 -18.24 0.69 4.96
CA GLN A 210 -18.49 1.21 3.63
C GLN A 210 -18.73 2.70 3.73
N SER A 211 -17.81 3.48 3.19
CA SER A 211 -17.94 4.92 3.14
C SER A 211 -19.07 5.32 2.19
N PRO A 212 -19.95 6.25 2.56
CA PRO A 212 -20.89 6.85 1.64
C PRO A 212 -20.20 7.72 0.57
N LYS A 213 -18.91 7.96 0.74
CA LYS A 213 -18.03 8.73 -0.15
C LYS A 213 -16.76 7.94 -0.42
N ASN A 214 -15.87 8.49 -1.22
CA ASN A 214 -14.57 7.85 -1.48
C ASN A 214 -13.72 7.74 -0.20
N THR A 215 -12.88 6.71 -0.11
CA THR A 215 -11.99 6.44 1.04
C THR A 215 -10.61 7.08 0.91
N GLY A 216 -10.36 7.82 -0.17
CA GLY A 216 -9.02 8.31 -0.50
C GLY A 216 -8.03 7.17 -0.87
N HIS A 217 -6.84 7.56 -1.27
CA HIS A 217 -5.81 6.61 -1.69
C HIS A 217 -5.05 6.00 -0.51
N PHE A 218 -4.75 6.79 0.52
CA PHE A 218 -3.85 6.42 1.61
C PHE A 218 -4.55 6.56 2.97
N PRO A 219 -5.38 5.58 3.37
CA PRO A 219 -5.92 5.55 4.71
C PRO A 219 -4.79 5.54 5.75
N LEU A 220 -4.97 6.29 6.84
CA LEU A 220 -4.01 6.40 7.93
C LEU A 220 -4.60 5.76 9.19
N ALA A 221 -3.97 4.69 9.67
CA ALA A 221 -4.23 4.10 10.96
C ALA A 221 -3.26 4.70 11.98
N ILE A 222 -3.77 5.22 13.08
CA ILE A 222 -2.98 5.86 14.14
C ILE A 222 -3.79 5.95 15.43
N ASP A 223 -3.18 5.65 16.55
CA ASP A 223 -3.75 5.88 17.89
C ASP A 223 -3.77 7.39 18.19
N ILE A 224 -4.94 8.02 18.05
CA ILE A 224 -5.12 9.46 18.24
C ILE A 224 -5.42 9.79 19.72
N ASN A 225 -6.08 8.88 20.41
CA ASN A 225 -6.60 9.11 21.76
C ASN A 225 -5.68 8.54 22.86
N GLY A 226 -4.66 7.76 22.49
CA GLY A 226 -3.68 7.17 23.42
C GLY A 226 -4.19 5.93 24.16
N ASP A 227 -5.21 5.23 23.63
CA ASP A 227 -5.77 4.03 24.26
C ASP A 227 -5.07 2.73 23.84
N GLY A 228 -4.05 2.82 22.97
CA GLY A 228 -3.29 1.69 22.45
C GLY A 228 -3.94 1.01 21.24
N LYS A 229 -5.01 1.58 20.69
CA LYS A 229 -5.67 1.11 19.46
C LYS A 229 -5.69 2.20 18.42
N ASP A 230 -5.58 1.80 17.17
CA ASP A 230 -5.61 2.75 16.08
C ASP A 230 -7.04 3.17 15.73
N GLU A 231 -7.26 4.48 15.58
CA GLU A 231 -8.31 5.04 14.75
C GLU A 231 -7.92 4.97 13.28
N LEU A 232 -8.91 5.07 12.40
CA LEU A 232 -8.70 5.09 10.95
C LEU A 232 -9.20 6.38 10.32
N LEU A 233 -8.30 7.19 9.81
CA LEU A 233 -8.67 8.27 8.89
C LEU A 233 -8.74 7.72 7.46
N CYS A 234 -9.94 7.72 6.90
CA CYS A 234 -10.25 7.12 5.61
C CYS A 234 -11.01 8.12 4.74
N GLY A 235 -10.34 8.73 3.79
CA GLY A 235 -10.88 9.88 3.06
C GLY A 235 -11.15 11.03 4.03
N TYR A 236 -12.42 11.45 4.13
CA TYR A 236 -12.85 12.50 5.05
C TYR A 236 -13.68 11.97 6.23
N THR A 237 -13.50 10.70 6.57
CA THR A 237 -14.13 10.05 7.72
C THR A 237 -13.08 9.56 8.69
N LEU A 238 -13.25 9.86 9.97
CA LEU A 238 -12.51 9.23 11.06
C LEU A 238 -13.38 8.12 11.65
N LEU A 239 -12.83 6.92 11.72
CA LEU A 239 -13.46 5.76 12.35
C LEU A 239 -12.73 5.44 13.66
N ASP A 240 -13.46 4.90 14.64
CA ASP A 240 -12.86 4.30 15.83
C ASP A 240 -12.19 2.94 15.51
N SER A 241 -11.55 2.36 16.50
CA SER A 241 -10.87 1.06 16.35
C SER A 241 -11.81 -0.12 16.02
N GLN A 242 -13.13 0.08 16.14
CA GLN A 242 -14.17 -0.88 15.79
C GLN A 242 -14.83 -0.61 14.45
N GLY A 243 -14.36 0.40 13.72
CA GLY A 243 -14.88 0.76 12.40
C GLY A 243 -16.15 1.61 12.43
N ASN A 244 -16.53 2.20 13.58
CA ASN A 244 -17.66 3.10 13.68
C ASN A 244 -17.23 4.54 13.37
N PRO A 245 -18.00 5.31 12.59
CA PRO A 245 -17.68 6.69 12.31
C PRO A 245 -17.73 7.56 13.58
N ILE A 246 -16.61 8.23 13.89
CA ILE A 246 -16.54 9.27 14.91
C ILE A 246 -17.06 10.57 14.32
N TRP A 247 -16.59 10.91 13.11
CA TRP A 247 -17.09 12.03 12.33
C TRP A 247 -16.85 11.82 10.83
N THR A 248 -17.64 12.50 10.03
CA THR A 248 -17.47 12.57 8.56
C THR A 248 -17.62 14.04 8.14
N LEU A 249 -16.65 14.57 7.44
CA LEU A 249 -16.75 15.92 6.88
C LEU A 249 -17.72 15.92 5.69
N PRO A 250 -18.56 16.97 5.56
CA PRO A 250 -19.53 17.10 4.47
C PRO A 250 -18.88 17.58 3.16
N ILE A 251 -17.69 17.04 2.86
CA ILE A 251 -16.91 17.39 1.68
C ILE A 251 -17.04 16.27 0.66
N GLU A 252 -17.18 16.60 -0.61
CA GLU A 252 -17.08 15.63 -1.69
C GLU A 252 -15.60 15.35 -1.97
N THR A 253 -15.31 14.08 -2.16
CA THR A 253 -13.95 13.64 -2.50
C THR A 253 -13.84 13.37 -3.99
N ASP A 254 -12.68 13.57 -4.56
CA ASP A 254 -12.34 13.15 -5.92
C ASP A 254 -12.29 11.62 -6.07
#